data_0e3090c6d00758c28e10a2de93205f10
#
_entry.id   0e3090c6d00758c28e10a2de93205f10
#
_cell.length_a   1.000
_cell.length_b   1.000
_cell.length_c   1.000
_cell.angle_alpha   90.00
_cell.angle_beta   90.00
_cell.angle_gamma   90.00
#
_symmetry.space_group_name_H-M   'P 1'
#
loop_
_entity.id
_entity.type
_entity.pdbx_description
1 polymer ?
#
loop_
_entity_poly.entity_id
_entity_poly.type
_entity_poly.pdbx_seq_one_letter_code
_entity_poly.pdbx_strand_id
1 'polypeptide(L)'
;GVRDEFFCLVDVLPTVTSLAGIRLNRKVDGLNLAHHLTGGPGKNREHVLINYGRGYFVRDKRFRLNQDGKLYDIPVTSNATRYSEQVTTDLEHQGHRRRLQTLLDNFMAIENEYTTDKVQPLNNKK
;
A
#
# COMPACT_ATOMS: atom_id res chain seq x y z
N GLY A 1 -7.22 -11.55 20.45
CA GLY A 1 -7.30 -12.32 19.22
C GLY A 1 -6.25 -11.86 18.21
N VAL A 2 -5.87 -12.74 17.30
CA VAL A 2 -5.00 -12.43 16.17
C VAL A 2 -5.89 -12.12 14.98
N ARG A 3 -5.48 -11.13 14.16
CA ARG A 3 -6.16 -10.76 12.92
C ARG A 3 -5.16 -10.75 11.78
N ASP A 4 -5.62 -11.15 10.59
CA ASP A 4 -4.78 -11.31 9.40
C ASP A 4 -4.96 -10.16 8.39
N GLU A 5 -5.69 -9.12 8.77
CA GLU A 5 -5.91 -7.95 7.90
C GLU A 5 -4.68 -7.05 7.87
N PHE A 6 -4.49 -6.38 6.74
CA PHE A 6 -3.45 -5.37 6.63
C PHE A 6 -3.74 -4.16 7.49
N PHE A 7 -2.71 -3.70 8.16
CA PHE A 7 -2.68 -2.44 8.89
C PHE A 7 -1.37 -1.72 8.56
N CYS A 8 -1.46 -0.50 8.07
CA CYS A 8 -0.32 0.34 7.77
C CYS A 8 -0.17 1.46 8.80
N LEU A 9 1.03 1.98 8.97
CA LEU A 9 1.28 3.10 9.88
C LEU A 9 0.41 4.34 9.54
N VAL A 10 0.14 4.59 8.28
CA VAL A 10 -0.75 5.67 7.82
C VAL A 10 -2.19 5.50 8.29
N ASP A 11 -2.61 4.28 8.65
CA ASP A 11 -3.97 3.98 9.14
C ASP A 11 -4.17 4.33 10.62
N VAL A 12 -3.08 4.55 11.36
CA VAL A 12 -3.13 4.85 12.80
C VAL A 12 -3.93 6.12 13.04
N LEU A 13 -3.60 7.21 12.34
CA LEU A 13 -4.25 8.50 12.55
C LEU A 13 -5.77 8.43 12.33
N PRO A 14 -6.29 8.01 11.16
CA PRO A 14 -7.74 7.96 10.94
C PRO A 14 -8.43 6.94 11.85
N THR A 15 -7.76 5.87 12.26
CA THR A 15 -8.33 4.88 13.17
C THR A 15 -8.47 5.42 14.58
N VAL A 16 -7.39 6.01 15.14
CA VAL A 16 -7.41 6.54 16.51
C VAL A 16 -8.35 7.74 16.64
N THR A 17 -8.34 8.65 15.66
CA THR A 17 -9.27 9.78 15.69
C THR A 17 -10.72 9.34 15.61
N SER A 18 -11.03 8.32 14.81
CA SER A 18 -12.38 7.74 14.76
C SER A 18 -12.80 7.13 16.10
N LEU A 19 -11.90 6.37 16.74
CA LEU A 19 -12.16 5.78 18.07
C LEU A 19 -12.37 6.86 19.16
N ALA A 20 -11.67 7.97 19.03
CA ALA A 20 -11.81 9.12 19.94
C ALA A 20 -13.02 10.02 19.61
N GLY A 21 -13.81 9.71 18.59
CA GLY A 21 -14.94 10.55 18.16
C GLY A 21 -14.51 11.86 17.48
N ILE A 22 -13.25 11.98 17.08
CA ILE A 22 -12.69 13.17 16.44
C ILE A 22 -12.86 13.08 14.93
N ARG A 23 -13.48 14.10 14.32
CA ARG A 23 -13.59 14.18 12.86
C ARG A 23 -12.34 14.83 12.26
N LEU A 24 -11.70 14.14 11.34
CA LEU A 24 -10.61 14.74 10.55
C LEU A 24 -11.20 15.73 9.54
N ASN A 25 -10.63 16.93 9.49
CA ASN A 25 -11.03 18.01 8.58
C ASN A 25 -10.18 18.05 7.29
N ARG A 26 -9.32 17.07 7.09
CA ARG A 26 -8.46 16.94 5.90
C ARG A 26 -8.47 15.52 5.37
N LYS A 27 -8.17 15.37 4.09
CA LYS A 27 -7.94 14.06 3.45
C LYS A 27 -6.63 13.47 4.00
N VAL A 28 -6.65 12.18 4.26
CA VAL A 28 -5.48 11.38 4.68
C VAL A 28 -5.40 10.11 3.83
N ASP A 29 -4.21 9.56 3.69
CA ASP A 29 -3.97 8.37 2.86
C ASP A 29 -4.33 7.06 3.59
N GLY A 30 -4.45 7.14 4.91
CA GLY A 30 -4.81 6.00 5.74
C GLY A 30 -6.30 5.67 5.68
N LEU A 31 -6.61 4.40 5.92
CA LEU A 31 -7.97 3.91 6.11
C LEU A 31 -8.34 3.92 7.60
N ASN A 32 -9.60 4.26 7.87
CA ASN A 32 -10.16 4.05 9.20
C ASN A 32 -10.47 2.57 9.40
N LEU A 33 -9.73 1.92 10.26
CA LEU A 33 -9.85 0.51 10.59
C LEU A 33 -10.42 0.26 12.00
N ALA A 34 -11.10 1.25 12.59
CA ALA A 34 -11.68 1.16 13.93
C ALA A 34 -12.63 -0.03 14.08
N HIS A 35 -13.33 -0.43 13.01
CA HIS A 35 -14.23 -1.60 12.99
C HIS A 35 -13.52 -2.90 13.36
N HIS A 36 -12.22 -3.03 13.16
CA HIS A 36 -11.46 -4.20 13.60
C HIS A 36 -11.39 -4.32 15.13
N LEU A 37 -11.49 -3.21 15.84
CA LEU A 37 -11.41 -3.14 17.30
C LEU A 37 -12.80 -3.13 17.95
N THR A 38 -13.77 -2.49 17.33
CA THR A 38 -15.11 -2.29 17.90
C THR A 38 -16.12 -3.35 17.47
N GLY A 39 -15.82 -4.12 16.42
CA GLY A 39 -16.78 -5.00 15.75
C GLY A 39 -17.84 -4.19 14.98
N GLY A 40 -18.08 -4.43 13.76
CA GLY A 40 -19.03 -3.67 12.94
C GLY A 40 -18.62 -3.67 11.49
N PRO A 41 -19.40 -3.03 10.61
CA PRO A 41 -19.06 -2.94 9.21
C PRO A 41 -17.92 -1.94 8.97
N GLY A 42 -17.05 -2.25 8.03
CA GLY A 42 -15.96 -1.36 7.63
C GLY A 42 -15.22 -1.87 6.40
N LYS A 43 -14.42 -1.00 5.81
CA LYS A 43 -13.61 -1.33 4.64
C LYS A 43 -12.24 -1.80 5.08
N ASN A 44 -11.87 -3.00 4.65
CA ASN A 44 -10.55 -3.56 4.90
C ASN A 44 -9.53 -3.01 3.89
N ARG A 45 -8.26 -3.00 4.30
CA ARG A 45 -7.16 -2.72 3.40
C ARG A 45 -6.84 -3.98 2.58
N GLU A 46 -6.95 -3.88 1.27
CA GLU A 46 -6.73 -5.00 0.36
C GLU A 46 -5.28 -5.13 -0.10
N HIS A 47 -4.53 -4.04 -0.05
CA HIS A 47 -3.13 -3.98 -0.48
C HIS A 47 -2.35 -2.98 0.35
N VAL A 48 -1.05 -3.16 0.40
CA VAL A 48 -0.09 -2.19 0.93
C VAL A 48 0.90 -1.81 -0.15
N LEU A 49 1.23 -0.52 -0.19
CA LEU A 49 2.21 0.05 -1.06
C LEU A 49 3.36 0.54 -0.20
N ILE A 50 4.57 0.15 -0.55
CA ILE A 50 5.77 0.40 0.25
C ILE A 50 6.84 1.02 -0.63
N ASN A 51 7.35 2.16 -0.16
CA ASN A 51 8.58 2.76 -0.66
C ASN A 51 9.73 2.31 0.25
N TYR A 52 10.72 1.65 -0.32
CA TYR A 52 11.92 1.23 0.39
C TYR A 52 13.18 1.70 -0.35
N GLY A 53 13.77 2.77 0.14
CA GLY A 53 14.95 3.38 -0.46
C GLY A 53 14.67 3.92 -1.85
N ARG A 54 15.20 3.29 -2.90
CA ARG A 54 14.97 3.68 -4.30
C ARG A 54 13.96 2.81 -5.03
N GLY A 55 13.26 1.94 -4.32
CA GLY A 55 12.35 0.98 -4.91
C GLY A 55 10.96 1.04 -4.31
N TYR A 56 9.98 0.76 -5.16
CA TYR A 56 8.58 0.66 -4.78
C TYR A 56 8.08 -0.75 -5.00
N PHE A 57 7.20 -1.19 -4.14
CA PHE A 57 6.45 -2.40 -4.38
C PHE A 57 5.04 -2.31 -3.81
N VAL A 58 4.14 -3.02 -4.43
CA VAL A 58 2.78 -3.23 -3.94
C VAL A 58 2.59 -4.70 -3.61
N ARG A 59 1.88 -5.00 -2.54
CA ARG A 59 1.50 -6.38 -2.22
C ARG A 59 0.05 -6.48 -1.78
N ASP A 60 -0.57 -7.58 -2.12
CA ASP A 60 -1.76 -8.08 -1.45
C ASP A 60 -1.41 -9.24 -0.48
N LYS A 61 -2.40 -9.98 -0.01
CA LYS A 61 -2.17 -11.07 0.96
C LYS A 61 -1.26 -12.18 0.42
N ARG A 62 -1.26 -12.40 -0.91
CA ARG A 62 -0.52 -13.51 -1.55
C ARG A 62 0.63 -13.05 -2.42
N PHE A 63 0.44 -11.98 -3.19
CA PHE A 63 1.41 -11.56 -4.19
C PHE A 63 2.06 -10.22 -3.85
N ARG A 64 3.31 -10.08 -4.27
CA ARG A 64 4.06 -8.83 -4.25
C ARG A 64 4.56 -8.54 -5.65
N LEU A 65 4.29 -7.35 -6.15
CA LEU A 65 4.83 -6.84 -7.42
C LEU A 65 5.82 -5.72 -7.12
N ASN A 66 7.03 -5.87 -7.59
CA ASN A 66 8.06 -4.84 -7.51
C ASN A 66 7.98 -3.88 -8.71
N GLN A 67 8.58 -2.71 -8.56
CA GLN A 67 8.73 -1.70 -9.61
C GLN A 67 9.43 -2.22 -10.86
N ASP A 68 10.34 -3.20 -10.75
CA ASP A 68 11.02 -3.86 -11.87
C ASP A 68 10.15 -4.90 -12.59
N GLY A 69 8.88 -5.00 -12.25
CA GLY A 69 7.91 -5.92 -12.83
C GLY A 69 7.99 -7.36 -12.33
N LYS A 70 8.85 -7.65 -11.35
CA LYS A 70 8.94 -8.99 -10.77
C LYS A 70 7.80 -9.26 -9.82
N LEU A 71 7.08 -10.34 -10.09
CA LEU A 71 5.99 -10.83 -9.25
C LEU A 71 6.47 -11.97 -8.36
N TYR A 72 6.20 -11.84 -7.07
CA TYR A 72 6.55 -12.84 -6.06
C TYR A 72 5.29 -13.42 -5.46
N ASP A 73 5.22 -14.75 -5.34
CA ASP A 73 4.24 -15.43 -4.51
C ASP A 73 4.75 -15.45 -3.05
N ILE A 74 3.96 -14.95 -2.14
CA ILE A 74 4.29 -14.85 -0.72
C ILE A 74 3.51 -15.95 0.00
N PRO A 75 4.15 -17.03 0.43
CA PRO A 75 3.46 -18.08 1.16
C PRO A 75 2.89 -17.52 2.48
N VAL A 76 1.67 -17.97 2.81
CA VAL A 76 0.91 -17.52 3.99
C VAL A 76 1.56 -17.96 5.31
N THR A 77 2.58 -18.81 5.27
CA THR A 77 3.24 -19.34 6.48
C THR A 77 4.19 -18.32 7.09
N SER A 78 4.05 -18.11 8.39
CA SER A 78 4.77 -17.12 9.21
C SER A 78 6.32 -17.24 9.21
N ASN A 79 6.86 -18.31 8.65
CA ASN A 79 8.31 -18.58 8.60
C ASN A 79 8.93 -18.33 7.22
N ALA A 80 8.22 -17.71 6.30
CA ALA A 80 8.73 -17.44 4.97
C ALA A 80 9.76 -16.30 4.99
N THR A 81 10.99 -16.61 5.33
CA THR A 81 12.14 -15.71 5.16
C THR A 81 12.61 -15.59 3.71
N ARG A 82 12.06 -16.40 2.81
CA ARG A 82 12.39 -16.39 1.38
C ARG A 82 11.12 -16.29 0.56
N TYR A 83 11.02 -15.25 -0.24
CA TYR A 83 10.02 -15.14 -1.31
C TYR A 83 10.50 -15.99 -2.48
N SER A 84 9.68 -16.92 -2.93
CA SER A 84 9.96 -17.59 -4.20
C SER A 84 9.58 -16.63 -5.32
N GLU A 85 10.56 -16.23 -6.14
CA GLU A 85 10.28 -15.52 -7.39
C GLU A 85 9.62 -16.54 -8.32
N GLN A 86 8.30 -16.41 -8.49
CA GLN A 86 7.61 -17.16 -9.53
C GLN A 86 7.28 -16.19 -10.67
N VAL A 87 8.11 -16.21 -11.68
CA VAL A 87 7.76 -15.65 -12.99
C VAL A 87 6.73 -16.60 -13.59
N THR A 88 5.49 -16.50 -13.13
CA THR A 88 4.44 -17.38 -13.59
C THR A 88 3.76 -16.80 -14.82
N THR A 89 3.73 -17.56 -15.88
CA THR A 89 2.98 -17.33 -17.10
C THR A 89 1.52 -17.75 -16.98
N ASP A 90 1.11 -18.28 -15.83
CA ASP A 90 -0.23 -18.79 -15.59
C ASP A 90 -1.29 -17.70 -15.64
N LEU A 91 -2.41 -17.97 -16.26
CA LEU A 91 -3.52 -17.02 -16.44
C LEU A 91 -4.05 -16.46 -15.10
N GLU A 92 -4.08 -17.28 -14.05
CA GLU A 92 -4.46 -16.86 -12.70
C GLU A 92 -3.53 -15.77 -12.16
N HIS A 93 -2.24 -15.96 -12.28
CA HIS A 93 -1.23 -15.00 -11.82
C HIS A 93 -1.20 -13.72 -12.65
N GLN A 94 -1.59 -13.78 -13.93
CA GLN A 94 -1.71 -12.59 -14.78
C GLN A 94 -2.80 -11.63 -14.29
N GLY A 95 -3.91 -12.14 -13.77
CA GLY A 95 -4.96 -11.32 -13.18
C GLY A 95 -4.46 -10.52 -11.97
N HIS A 96 -3.76 -11.18 -11.06
CA HIS A 96 -3.12 -10.54 -9.90
C HIS A 96 -2.05 -9.54 -10.33
N ARG A 97 -1.19 -9.88 -11.27
CA ARG A 97 -0.16 -8.99 -11.83
C ARG A 97 -0.79 -7.72 -12.37
N ARG A 98 -1.82 -7.82 -13.21
CA ARG A 98 -2.49 -6.66 -13.81
C ARG A 98 -3.09 -5.74 -12.75
N ARG A 99 -3.77 -6.30 -11.75
CA ARG A 99 -4.35 -5.53 -10.64
C ARG A 99 -3.28 -4.79 -9.85
N LEU A 100 -2.20 -5.48 -9.45
CA LEU A 100 -1.11 -4.88 -8.70
C LEU A 100 -0.33 -3.85 -9.53
N GLN A 101 -0.16 -4.10 -10.84
CA GLN A 101 0.48 -3.14 -11.75
C GLN A 101 -0.31 -1.83 -11.82
N THR A 102 -1.63 -1.91 -11.98
CA THR A 102 -2.49 -0.71 -12.00
C THR A 102 -2.35 0.10 -10.70
N LEU A 103 -2.27 -0.56 -9.55
CA LEU A 103 -2.08 0.12 -8.27
C LEU A 103 -0.71 0.80 -8.19
N LEU A 104 0.33 0.13 -8.66
CA LEU A 104 1.70 0.66 -8.67
C LEU A 104 1.83 1.85 -9.62
N ASP A 105 1.28 1.75 -10.83
CA ASP A 105 1.30 2.82 -11.84
C ASP A 105 0.58 4.07 -11.33
N ASN A 106 -0.58 3.91 -10.71
CA ASN A 106 -1.33 5.03 -10.11
C ASN A 106 -0.52 5.72 -9.00
N PHE A 107 0.17 4.94 -8.17
CA PHE A 107 1.02 5.51 -7.14
C PHE A 107 2.21 6.28 -7.74
N MET A 108 2.91 5.68 -8.70
CA MET A 108 4.04 6.31 -9.38
C MET A 108 3.66 7.61 -10.08
N ALA A 109 2.45 7.68 -10.65
CA ALA A 109 1.92 8.90 -11.24
C ALA A 109 1.78 10.03 -10.21
N ILE A 110 1.23 9.72 -9.02
CA ILE A 110 1.08 10.67 -7.92
C ILE A 110 2.46 11.14 -7.41
N GLU A 111 3.40 10.22 -7.19
CA GLU A 111 4.75 10.56 -6.73
C GLU A 111 5.49 11.47 -7.73
N ASN A 112 5.36 11.21 -9.02
CA ASN A 112 5.95 12.04 -10.06
C ASN A 112 5.37 13.46 -10.07
N GLU A 113 4.07 13.62 -9.87
CA GLU A 113 3.41 14.92 -9.76
C GLU A 113 3.97 15.71 -8.56
N TYR A 114 4.06 15.09 -7.38
CA TYR A 114 4.63 15.72 -6.19
C TYR A 114 6.11 16.09 -6.35
N THR A 115 6.88 15.32 -7.08
CA THR A 115 8.30 15.57 -7.30
C THR A 115 8.51 16.72 -8.28
N THR A 116 7.66 16.82 -9.30
CA THR A 116 7.74 17.88 -10.32
C THR A 116 7.40 19.26 -9.74
N ASP A 117 6.42 19.33 -8.85
CA ASP A 117 6.02 20.60 -8.21
C ASP A 117 7.06 21.13 -7.22
N LYS A 118 7.92 20.28 -6.66
CA LYS A 118 8.95 20.68 -5.70
C LYS A 118 10.24 21.20 -6.34
N VAL A 119 10.41 21.07 -7.65
CA VAL A 119 11.61 21.51 -8.41
C VAL A 119 11.37 22.90 -9.04
N GLN A 120 10.61 23.78 -8.43
CA GLN A 120 10.70 25.18 -8.80
C GLN A 120 11.98 25.77 -8.20
N PRO A 121 12.90 26.31 -9.02
CA PRO A 121 14.11 26.96 -8.50
C PRO A 121 13.68 28.15 -7.65
N LEU A 122 14.19 28.21 -6.43
CA LEU A 122 14.13 29.41 -5.60
C LEU A 122 14.74 30.55 -6.42
N ASN A 123 13.88 31.38 -7.03
CA ASN A 123 14.30 32.62 -7.65
C ASN A 123 14.86 33.52 -6.54
N ASN A 124 16.17 33.46 -6.34
CA ASN A 124 16.92 34.46 -5.60
C ASN A 124 16.76 35.82 -6.32
N LYS A 125 15.74 36.58 -5.97
CA LYS A 125 15.74 38.01 -6.26
C LYS A 125 16.74 38.66 -5.31
N LYS A 126 17.84 39.13 -5.90
CA LYS A 126 18.74 40.12 -5.27
C LYS A 126 18.00 41.43 -5.06
#